data_b35b43b53d8dae080ba5615402eacc4f
#
_entry.id   b35b43b53d8dae080ba5615402eacc4f
#
_cell.length_a   1.000
_cell.length_b   1.000
_cell.length_c   1.000
_cell.angle_alpha   90.00
_cell.angle_beta   90.00
_cell.angle_gamma   90.00
#
_symmetry.space_group_name_H-M   'P 1'
#
loop_
_entity.id
_entity.type
_entity.pdbx_description
1 polymer ?
#
loop_
_entity_poly.entity_id
_entity_poly.type
_entity_poly.pdbx_seq_one_letter_code
_entity_poly.pdbx_strand_id
1 'polypeptide(L)'
;MMTIRRQEIVKLEDVLHLYQAVGWINYTHQPQMLKKALSHSLAIYIALDGDAVVGLVRLVGDGFSSIFVQDLIVLPSYQRQGIGSDLMKEALGDFKDAYQVQL
;
A
#
# COMPACT_ATOMS: atom_id res chain seq x y z
N MET A 1 6.91 13.49 -11.80
CA MET A 1 5.45 13.45 -12.02
C MET A 1 4.86 12.31 -11.19
N MET A 2 3.88 12.61 -10.37
CA MET A 2 3.26 11.61 -9.51
C MET A 2 2.23 10.79 -10.26
N THR A 3 2.29 9.48 -10.07
CA THR A 3 1.34 8.54 -10.64
C THR A 3 0.92 7.55 -9.55
N ILE A 4 -0.37 7.22 -9.50
CA ILE A 4 -0.87 6.17 -8.60
C ILE A 4 -1.46 5.08 -9.46
N ARG A 5 -1.10 3.83 -9.18
CA ARG A 5 -1.67 2.70 -9.90
C ARG A 5 -1.80 1.48 -9.02
N ARG A 6 -2.81 0.69 -9.32
CA ARG A 6 -2.96 -0.64 -8.75
C ARG A 6 -1.93 -1.58 -9.39
N GLN A 7 -1.27 -2.38 -8.56
CA GLN A 7 -0.24 -3.29 -9.05
C GLN A 7 -0.58 -4.72 -8.62
N GLU A 8 -0.72 -5.61 -9.61
CA GLU A 8 -1.12 -6.99 -9.36
C GLU A 8 0.00 -7.81 -8.71
N ILE A 9 1.24 -7.58 -9.13
CA ILE A 9 2.41 -8.26 -8.58
C ILE A 9 3.33 -7.21 -7.99
N VAL A 10 3.56 -7.31 -6.67
CA VAL A 10 4.44 -6.38 -5.96
C VAL A 10 5.63 -7.19 -5.42
N LYS A 11 6.81 -6.86 -5.90
CA LYS A 11 8.04 -7.51 -5.46
C LYS A 11 8.55 -6.82 -4.20
N LEU A 12 9.03 -7.62 -3.23
CA LEU A 12 9.53 -7.08 -1.98
C LEU A 12 10.63 -6.04 -2.18
N GLU A 13 11.57 -6.30 -3.11
CA GLU A 13 12.68 -5.38 -3.37
C GLU A 13 12.24 -4.00 -3.83
N ASP A 14 11.04 -3.88 -4.42
CA ASP A 14 10.54 -2.60 -4.91
C ASP A 14 9.90 -1.75 -3.82
N VAL A 15 9.51 -2.34 -2.69
CA VAL A 15 8.76 -1.65 -1.64
C VAL A 15 9.39 -1.74 -0.26
N LEU A 16 10.43 -2.58 -0.09
CA LEU A 16 11.07 -2.77 1.22
C LEU A 16 11.54 -1.45 1.81
N HIS A 17 12.07 -0.56 0.99
CA HIS A 17 12.57 0.73 1.46
C HIS A 17 11.46 1.59 2.09
N LEU A 18 10.19 1.39 1.69
CA LEU A 18 9.07 2.10 2.30
C LEU A 18 8.90 1.68 3.77
N TYR A 19 8.90 0.37 4.01
CA TYR A 19 8.75 -0.17 5.36
C TYR A 19 9.93 0.20 6.24
N GLN A 20 11.14 0.21 5.66
CA GLN A 20 12.35 0.62 6.37
C GLN A 20 12.32 2.11 6.74
N ALA A 21 11.86 2.95 5.81
CA ALA A 21 11.84 4.40 6.00
C ALA A 21 10.92 4.83 7.15
N VAL A 22 9.83 4.10 7.38
CA VAL A 22 8.89 4.41 8.47
C VAL A 22 9.16 3.60 9.73
N GLY A 23 10.21 2.78 9.74
CA GLY A 23 10.67 2.07 10.93
C GLY A 23 9.78 0.92 11.38
N TRP A 24 9.05 0.29 10.47
CA TRP A 24 8.18 -0.83 10.81
C TRP A 24 9.00 -2.13 10.88
N ILE A 25 9.76 -2.26 11.97
CA ILE A 25 10.75 -3.32 12.16
C ILE A 25 10.13 -4.72 12.24
N ASN A 26 8.88 -4.84 12.66
CA ASN A 26 8.20 -6.13 12.66
C ASN A 26 8.10 -6.72 11.25
N TYR A 27 7.96 -5.87 10.24
CA TYR A 27 7.99 -6.30 8.85
C TYR A 27 9.41 -6.48 8.33
N THR A 28 10.29 -5.50 8.59
CA THR A 28 11.63 -5.52 7.99
C THR A 28 12.53 -6.60 8.57
N HIS A 29 12.28 -7.04 9.81
CA HIS A 29 12.98 -8.17 10.41
C HIS A 29 12.41 -9.53 9.98
N GLN A 30 11.32 -9.54 9.24
CA GLN A 30 10.69 -10.77 8.74
C GLN A 30 10.39 -10.65 7.26
N PRO A 31 11.44 -10.50 6.42
CA PRO A 31 11.23 -10.23 5.00
C PRO A 31 10.46 -11.33 4.26
N GLN A 32 10.61 -12.60 4.68
CA GLN A 32 9.84 -13.68 4.05
C GLN A 32 8.35 -13.60 4.40
N MET A 33 8.03 -13.19 5.62
CA MET A 33 6.64 -12.97 6.02
C MET A 33 6.04 -11.82 5.21
N LEU A 34 6.77 -10.70 5.09
CA LEU A 34 6.29 -9.56 4.32
C LEU A 34 6.09 -9.92 2.85
N LYS A 35 7.02 -10.69 2.27
CA LYS A 35 6.88 -11.17 0.90
C LYS A 35 5.60 -11.96 0.69
N LYS A 36 5.28 -12.85 1.61
CA LYS A 36 4.04 -13.65 1.58
C LYS A 36 2.81 -12.76 1.76
N ALA A 37 2.87 -11.82 2.70
CA ALA A 37 1.77 -10.89 2.95
C ALA A 37 1.44 -10.07 1.71
N LEU A 38 2.45 -9.56 1.02
CA LEU A 38 2.25 -8.80 -0.21
C LEU A 38 1.54 -9.65 -1.26
N SER A 39 1.97 -10.91 -1.44
CA SER A 39 1.40 -11.79 -2.47
C SER A 39 -0.02 -12.25 -2.15
N HIS A 40 -0.44 -12.19 -0.90
CA HIS A 40 -1.79 -12.60 -0.45
C HIS A 40 -2.70 -11.41 -0.17
N SER A 41 -2.27 -10.21 -0.48
CA SER A 41 -3.09 -9.02 -0.27
C SER A 41 -4.25 -8.97 -1.26
N LEU A 42 -5.36 -8.37 -0.84
CA LEU A 42 -6.52 -8.16 -1.72
C LEU A 42 -6.14 -7.24 -2.88
N ALA A 43 -5.50 -6.13 -2.57
CA ALA A 43 -5.06 -5.16 -3.56
C ALA A 43 -3.94 -4.30 -2.99
N ILE A 44 -3.04 -3.87 -3.86
CA ILE A 44 -1.96 -2.95 -3.50
C ILE A 44 -1.92 -1.84 -4.54
N TYR A 45 -1.84 -0.60 -4.07
CA TYR A 45 -1.70 0.58 -4.90
C TYR A 45 -0.38 1.25 -4.53
N ILE A 46 0.35 1.67 -5.55
CA ILE A 46 1.64 2.34 -5.34
C ILE A 46 1.59 3.74 -5.90
N ALA A 47 2.30 4.64 -5.22
CA ALA A 47 2.54 5.99 -5.70
C ALA A 47 3.97 6.06 -6.24
N LEU A 48 4.12 6.62 -7.43
CA LEU A 48 5.38 6.72 -8.13
C LEU A 48 5.69 8.17 -8.41
N ASP A 49 6.94 8.55 -8.18
CA ASP A 49 7.50 9.80 -8.65
C ASP A 49 8.49 9.42 -9.75
N GLY A 50 8.06 9.56 -11.02
CA GLY A 50 8.79 8.93 -12.11
C GLY A 50 8.80 7.41 -11.92
N ASP A 51 10.00 6.83 -11.79
CA ASP A 51 10.17 5.40 -11.56
C ASP A 51 10.33 5.04 -10.08
N ALA A 52 10.40 6.03 -9.20
CA ALA A 52 10.63 5.79 -7.78
C ALA A 52 9.32 5.52 -7.06
N VAL A 53 9.26 4.40 -6.33
CA VAL A 53 8.10 4.09 -5.48
C VAL A 53 8.24 4.91 -4.19
N VAL A 54 7.28 5.81 -3.95
CA VAL A 54 7.31 6.74 -2.83
C VAL A 54 6.16 6.54 -1.84
N GLY A 55 5.19 5.69 -2.18
CA GLY A 55 4.08 5.40 -1.28
C GLY A 55 3.40 4.09 -1.66
N LEU A 56 2.58 3.59 -0.72
CA LEU A 56 1.87 2.34 -0.89
C LEU A 56 0.65 2.32 0.02
N VAL A 57 -0.45 1.75 -0.46
CA VAL A 57 -1.56 1.32 0.39
C VAL A 57 -1.85 -0.15 0.07
N ARG A 58 -1.98 -0.95 1.13
CA ARG A 58 -2.22 -2.39 1.02
C ARG A 58 -3.52 -2.73 1.71
N LEU A 59 -4.41 -3.39 0.97
CA LEU A 59 -5.71 -3.82 1.46
C LEU A 59 -5.74 -5.33 1.66
N VAL A 60 -6.43 -5.75 2.71
CA VAL A 60 -6.74 -7.15 2.96
C VAL A 60 -8.25 -7.31 3.15
N GLY A 61 -8.76 -8.54 3.01
CA GLY A 61 -10.18 -8.84 3.13
C GLY A 61 -10.70 -9.57 1.91
N ASP A 62 -12.01 -9.79 1.85
CA ASP A 62 -12.61 -10.49 0.73
C ASP A 62 -13.02 -9.54 -0.43
N GLY A 63 -13.08 -8.25 -0.17
CA GLY A 63 -13.44 -7.26 -1.19
C GLY A 63 -14.94 -7.08 -1.37
N PHE A 64 -15.77 -7.83 -0.66
CA PHE A 64 -17.23 -7.80 -0.78
C PHE A 64 -17.90 -7.44 0.53
N SER A 65 -17.67 -8.24 1.57
CA SER A 65 -18.24 -7.95 2.88
C SER A 65 -17.35 -7.02 3.69
N SER A 66 -16.06 -7.06 3.44
CA SER A 66 -15.09 -6.33 4.26
C SER A 66 -13.82 -6.06 3.48
N ILE A 67 -13.28 -4.87 3.67
CA ILE A 67 -11.90 -4.56 3.34
C ILE A 67 -11.25 -3.90 4.54
N PHE A 68 -9.96 -4.12 4.72
CA PHE A 68 -9.18 -3.54 5.80
C PHE A 68 -7.94 -2.87 5.20
N VAL A 69 -7.73 -1.59 5.53
CA VAL A 69 -6.51 -0.90 5.13
C VAL A 69 -5.42 -1.32 6.11
N GLN A 70 -4.59 -2.25 5.68
CA GLN A 70 -3.57 -2.84 6.54
C GLN A 70 -2.33 -1.96 6.65
N ASP A 71 -1.87 -1.43 5.53
CA ASP A 71 -0.67 -0.59 5.49
C ASP A 71 -0.97 0.64 4.63
N LEU A 72 -0.56 1.80 5.11
CA LEU A 72 -0.55 3.04 4.34
C LEU A 72 0.78 3.73 4.65
N ILE A 73 1.63 3.83 3.64
CA ILE A 73 2.98 4.37 3.79
C ILE A 73 3.23 5.43 2.74
N VAL A 74 3.79 6.55 3.16
CA VAL A 74 4.35 7.58 2.28
C VAL A 74 5.73 7.91 2.81
N LEU A 75 6.73 7.92 1.93
CA LEU A 75 8.10 8.31 2.34
C LEU A 75 8.08 9.65 3.06
N PRO A 76 8.87 9.81 4.14
CA PRO A 76 8.84 11.06 4.92
C PRO A 76 9.03 12.32 4.09
N SER A 77 9.91 12.29 3.08
CA SER A 77 10.17 13.45 2.23
C SER A 77 9.00 13.79 1.28
N TYR A 78 8.04 12.88 1.15
CA TYR A 78 6.86 13.06 0.30
C TYR A 78 5.57 13.27 1.08
N GLN A 79 5.64 13.29 2.40
CA GLN A 79 4.46 13.49 3.24
C GLN A 79 3.96 14.92 3.15
N ARG A 80 2.69 15.14 3.53
CA ARG A 80 2.02 16.44 3.51
C ARG A 80 1.82 17.03 2.11
N GLN A 81 1.78 16.17 1.10
CA GLN A 81 1.55 16.54 -0.30
C GLN A 81 0.26 15.92 -0.85
N GLY A 82 -0.54 15.27 -0.01
CA GLY A 82 -1.79 14.66 -0.43
C GLY A 82 -1.65 13.27 -1.05
N ILE A 83 -0.45 12.68 -1.05
CA ILE A 83 -0.23 11.36 -1.68
C ILE A 83 -1.00 10.27 -0.94
N GLY A 84 -0.97 10.30 0.40
CA GLY A 84 -1.73 9.33 1.20
C GLY A 84 -3.23 9.38 0.92
N SER A 85 -3.78 10.60 0.82
CA SER A 85 -5.19 10.79 0.46
C SER A 85 -5.48 10.26 -0.93
N ASP A 86 -4.60 10.50 -1.89
CA ASP A 86 -4.79 10.04 -3.26
C ASP A 86 -4.74 8.52 -3.35
N LEU A 87 -3.82 7.88 -2.60
CA LEU A 87 -3.75 6.43 -2.50
C LEU A 87 -5.05 5.86 -1.94
N MET A 88 -5.57 6.47 -0.88
CA MET A 88 -6.82 6.03 -0.25
C MET A 88 -8.01 6.20 -1.20
N LYS A 89 -8.07 7.29 -1.93
CA LYS A 89 -9.15 7.51 -2.90
C LYS A 89 -9.16 6.46 -3.99
N GLU A 90 -8.00 6.12 -4.54
CA GLU A 90 -7.90 5.08 -5.55
C GLU A 90 -8.31 3.72 -4.98
N ALA A 91 -7.80 3.38 -3.80
CA ALA A 91 -8.09 2.10 -3.17
C ALA A 91 -9.57 1.95 -2.84
N LEU A 92 -10.15 2.93 -2.16
CA LEU A 92 -11.55 2.87 -1.74
C LEU A 92 -12.50 2.97 -2.93
N GLY A 93 -12.11 3.68 -3.99
CA GLY A 93 -12.91 3.80 -5.20
C GLY A 93 -13.16 2.46 -5.88
N ASP A 94 -12.17 1.58 -5.88
CA ASP A 94 -12.28 0.24 -6.48
C ASP A 94 -13.16 -0.70 -5.63
N PHE A 95 -13.36 -0.40 -4.35
CA PHE A 95 -14.12 -1.24 -3.43
C PHE A 95 -15.28 -0.51 -2.77
N LYS A 96 -15.81 0.50 -3.44
CA LYS A 96 -16.90 1.34 -2.90
C LYS A 96 -18.14 0.56 -2.52
N ASP A 97 -18.35 -0.61 -3.12
CA ASP A 97 -19.51 -1.46 -2.86
C ASP A 97 -19.27 -2.46 -1.73
N ALA A 98 -18.11 -2.48 -1.12
CA ALA A 98 -17.84 -3.35 0.02
C ALA A 98 -18.73 -2.95 1.20
N TYR A 99 -19.25 -3.96 1.89
CA TYR A 99 -20.18 -3.74 3.01
C TYR A 99 -19.53 -2.97 4.16
N GLN A 100 -18.28 -3.32 4.51
CA GLN A 100 -17.53 -2.66 5.58
C GLN A 100 -16.13 -2.29 5.11
N VAL A 101 -15.69 -1.10 5.50
CA VAL A 101 -14.33 -0.63 5.30
C VAL A 101 -13.74 -0.34 6.68
N GLN A 102 -12.60 -0.95 7.00
CA GLN A 102 -11.90 -0.76 8.26
C GLN A 102 -10.53 -0.16 8.01
N LEU A 103 -10.19 0.81 8.82
CA LEU A 103 -8.93 1.55 8.70
C LEU A 103 -7.99 1.22 9.85
#